data_a1dbb8f94f26b5e60ca7a0c40dac23ca
#
_entry.id   a1dbb8f94f26b5e60ca7a0c40dac23ca
#
_cell.length_a   1.000
_cell.length_b   1.000
_cell.length_c   1.000
_cell.angle_alpha   90.00
_cell.angle_beta   90.00
_cell.angle_gamma   90.00
#
_symmetry.space_group_name_H-M   'P 1'
#
loop_
_entity.id
_entity.type
_entity.pdbx_description
1 polymer ?
#
loop_
_entity_poly.entity_id
_entity_poly.type
_entity_poly.pdbx_seq_one_letter_code
_entity_poly.pdbx_strand_id
1 'polypeptide(L)'
;MLGFFETEPIAKTGNVETHVFQVSPEGELNTALVEWTAFDDNVYNVFVPYYPLLTTDTAACYKVSPGTVTRSEEQPTEGVWYKDQKGRYYTYPENWTDSFYGARDALSNLLTYGNVSDLDKAAVKTTYAQLQKQILKDFQKTKAKVAAADSLEAKQKAATTASNAMSNKVHTATVAMFKTLQTKYGVRAWFQSVLHQAG
;
A
#
# COMPACT_ATOMS: atom_id res chain seq x y z
N MET A 1 3.63 -17.68 -15.26
CA MET A 1 3.63 -18.30 -13.90
C MET A 1 5.03 -18.12 -13.35
N LEU A 2 5.23 -17.14 -12.45
CA LEU A 2 6.51 -16.97 -11.77
C LEU A 2 6.59 -18.05 -10.70
N GLY A 3 7.54 -18.97 -10.85
CA GLY A 3 7.79 -20.02 -9.88
C GLY A 3 8.27 -19.41 -8.58
N PHE A 4 7.65 -19.78 -7.47
CA PHE A 4 8.14 -19.46 -6.15
C PHE A 4 9.38 -20.29 -5.89
N PHE A 5 10.50 -19.63 -5.74
CA PHE A 5 11.70 -20.26 -5.20
C PHE A 5 11.60 -20.27 -3.69
N GLU A 6 11.91 -21.38 -3.05
CA GLU A 6 11.74 -21.60 -1.60
C GLU A 6 12.65 -20.73 -0.71
N THR A 7 13.60 -20.02 -1.28
CA THR A 7 14.56 -19.20 -0.52
C THR A 7 14.48 -17.74 -0.97
N GLU A 8 13.82 -16.92 -0.18
CA GLU A 8 13.77 -15.45 -0.28
C GLU A 8 13.37 -14.90 -1.66
N PRO A 9 12.11 -15.07 -2.07
CA PRO A 9 11.61 -14.47 -3.32
C PRO A 9 11.72 -12.94 -3.24
N ILE A 10 11.95 -12.30 -4.40
CA ILE A 10 11.95 -10.83 -4.52
C ILE A 10 10.63 -10.23 -4.02
N ALA A 11 9.52 -10.93 -4.21
CA ALA A 11 8.21 -10.55 -3.69
C ALA A 11 7.82 -11.48 -2.53
N LYS A 12 7.99 -11.01 -1.31
CA LYS A 12 7.61 -11.73 -0.08
C LYS A 12 6.72 -10.87 0.81
N THR A 13 5.99 -11.49 1.72
CA THR A 13 5.08 -10.83 2.66
C THR A 13 5.78 -9.91 3.66
N GLY A 14 7.08 -10.00 3.83
CA GLY A 14 7.86 -9.13 4.71
C GLY A 14 8.54 -7.95 4.02
N ASN A 15 8.21 -7.66 2.77
CA ASN A 15 8.75 -6.48 2.09
C ASN A 15 8.10 -5.22 2.65
N VAL A 16 8.91 -4.21 2.98
CA VAL A 16 8.42 -2.89 3.44
C VAL A 16 8.03 -2.03 2.27
N GLU A 17 8.80 -2.11 1.18
CA GLU A 17 8.58 -1.35 -0.06
C GLU A 17 9.22 -2.06 -1.24
N THR A 18 8.71 -1.76 -2.44
CA THR A 18 9.26 -2.26 -3.70
C THR A 18 9.26 -1.15 -4.73
N HIS A 19 10.40 -0.97 -5.39
CA HIS A 19 10.60 0.01 -6.43
C HIS A 19 10.94 -0.67 -7.74
N VAL A 20 10.29 -0.22 -8.83
CA VAL A 20 10.60 -0.62 -10.21
C VAL A 20 10.89 0.62 -11.00
N PHE A 21 12.09 0.74 -11.54
CA PHE A 21 12.50 1.86 -12.37
C PHE A 21 12.30 1.54 -13.84
N GLN A 22 11.47 2.34 -14.49
CA GLN A 22 11.28 2.30 -15.94
C GLN A 22 12.06 3.43 -16.57
N VAL A 23 13.01 3.08 -17.43
CA VAL A 23 13.82 4.06 -18.18
C VAL A 23 13.42 4.01 -19.64
N SER A 24 13.07 5.16 -20.20
CA SER A 24 12.83 5.33 -21.64
C SER A 24 14.10 5.86 -22.30
N PRO A 25 14.66 5.16 -23.30
CA PRO A 25 15.89 5.63 -23.98
C PRO A 25 15.65 6.90 -24.83
N GLU A 26 14.40 7.19 -25.13
CA GLU A 26 13.96 8.33 -25.92
C GLU A 26 13.24 9.36 -25.03
N GLY A 27 13.49 10.63 -25.26
CA GLY A 27 12.83 11.74 -24.58
C GLY A 27 13.76 12.57 -23.70
N GLU A 28 13.18 13.57 -23.05
CA GLU A 28 13.90 14.42 -22.11
C GLU A 28 14.22 13.67 -20.83
N LEU A 29 15.38 13.90 -20.24
CA LEU A 29 15.86 13.23 -19.02
C LEU A 29 14.82 13.24 -17.89
N ASN A 30 14.14 14.37 -17.69
CA ASN A 30 13.16 14.53 -16.61
C ASN A 30 11.86 13.73 -16.82
N THR A 31 11.58 13.23 -18.02
CA THR A 31 10.45 12.38 -18.36
C THR A 31 10.85 10.94 -18.68
N ALA A 32 12.14 10.69 -18.86
CA ALA A 32 12.67 9.39 -19.24
C ALA A 32 12.62 8.37 -18.08
N LEU A 33 12.68 8.83 -16.84
CA LEU A 33 12.67 8.00 -15.64
C LEU A 33 11.30 8.03 -14.97
N VAL A 34 10.73 6.84 -14.78
CA VAL A 34 9.52 6.62 -13.97
C VAL A 34 9.83 5.60 -12.92
N GLU A 35 9.50 5.90 -11.69
CA GLU A 35 9.57 5.01 -10.55
C GLU A 35 8.17 4.50 -10.21
N TRP A 36 8.02 3.19 -10.18
CA TRP A 36 6.80 2.51 -9.74
C TRP A 36 7.02 2.03 -8.33
N THR A 37 6.26 2.56 -7.38
CA THR A 37 6.42 2.27 -5.96
C THR A 37 5.21 1.50 -5.43
N ALA A 38 5.49 0.45 -4.67
CA ALA A 38 4.50 -0.28 -3.89
C ALA A 38 5.02 -0.46 -2.47
N PHE A 39 4.13 -0.35 -1.48
CA PHE A 39 4.46 -0.48 -0.06
C PHE A 39 3.92 -1.78 0.51
N ASP A 40 4.66 -2.38 1.45
CA ASP A 40 4.29 -3.58 2.17
C ASP A 40 4.18 -4.83 1.25
N ASP A 41 3.38 -5.81 1.58
CA ASP A 41 3.26 -7.09 0.89
C ASP A 41 2.96 -6.96 -0.61
N ASN A 42 3.87 -7.45 -1.44
CA ASN A 42 3.74 -7.37 -2.90
C ASN A 42 2.67 -8.30 -3.49
N VAL A 43 2.17 -9.26 -2.70
CA VAL A 43 1.13 -10.20 -3.15
C VAL A 43 -0.23 -9.50 -3.26
N TYR A 44 -0.45 -8.49 -2.42
CA TYR A 44 -1.68 -7.70 -2.34
C TYR A 44 -1.35 -6.22 -2.54
N ASN A 45 -0.83 -5.83 -3.72
CA ASN A 45 -0.37 -4.47 -3.92
C ASN A 45 -0.72 -3.89 -5.28
N VAL A 46 -0.59 -2.56 -5.37
CA VAL A 46 -0.69 -1.77 -6.59
C VAL A 46 0.51 -0.84 -6.65
N PHE A 47 1.21 -0.89 -7.77
CA PHE A 47 2.31 0.03 -8.05
C PHE A 47 1.77 1.38 -8.52
N VAL A 48 2.21 2.45 -7.87
CA VAL A 48 1.90 3.83 -8.22
C VAL A 48 3.10 4.47 -8.89
N PRO A 49 2.93 5.10 -10.06
CA PRO A 49 4.03 5.72 -10.79
C PRO A 49 4.32 7.14 -10.31
N TYR A 50 5.60 7.45 -10.23
CA TYR A 50 6.16 8.78 -9.98
C TYR A 50 7.19 9.14 -11.04
N TYR A 51 7.32 10.44 -11.29
CA TYR A 51 8.45 10.99 -12.04
C TYR A 51 9.46 11.57 -11.05
N PRO A 52 10.56 10.87 -10.69
CA PRO A 52 11.47 11.32 -9.63
C PRO A 52 12.07 12.71 -9.87
N LEU A 53 12.22 13.09 -11.14
CA LEU A 53 12.79 14.40 -11.52
C LEU A 53 11.74 15.51 -11.72
N LEU A 54 10.43 15.18 -11.63
CA LEU A 54 9.35 16.15 -11.81
C LEU A 54 8.45 16.26 -10.59
N THR A 55 8.25 15.17 -9.85
CA THR A 55 7.36 15.17 -8.67
C THR A 55 7.95 16.05 -7.59
N THR A 56 7.24 17.09 -7.18
CA THR A 56 7.68 18.07 -6.18
C THR A 56 7.06 17.87 -4.82
N ASP A 57 6.02 17.04 -4.72
CA ASP A 57 5.32 16.75 -3.48
C ASP A 57 4.60 15.40 -3.54
N THR A 58 4.37 14.78 -2.40
CA THR A 58 3.68 13.49 -2.28
C THR A 58 2.26 13.64 -1.74
N ALA A 59 1.42 12.62 -1.95
CA ALA A 59 0.04 12.59 -1.46
C ALA A 59 0.01 12.71 0.08
N ALA A 60 -1.05 13.33 0.60
CA ALA A 60 -1.19 13.58 2.04
C ALA A 60 -1.10 12.29 2.87
N CYS A 61 -1.63 11.16 2.38
CA CYS A 61 -1.57 9.86 3.06
C CYS A 61 -0.15 9.32 3.27
N TYR A 62 0.85 9.77 2.50
CA TYR A 62 2.26 9.43 2.74
C TYR A 62 2.92 10.30 3.82
N LYS A 63 2.33 11.46 4.13
CA LYS A 63 2.83 12.40 5.13
C LYS A 63 2.27 12.13 6.52
N VAL A 64 1.26 11.28 6.62
CA VAL A 64 0.68 10.89 7.90
C VAL A 64 1.54 9.79 8.50
N SER A 65 2.14 10.06 9.65
CA SER A 65 2.71 8.99 10.46
C SER A 65 1.58 8.06 10.90
N PRO A 66 1.75 6.73 10.79
CA PRO A 66 0.76 5.80 11.32
C PRO A 66 0.60 5.91 12.85
N GLY A 67 1.35 6.81 13.47
CA GLY A 67 1.42 6.99 14.91
C GLY A 67 2.29 5.93 15.58
N THR A 68 2.43 6.06 16.89
CA THR A 68 3.19 5.09 17.68
C THR A 68 2.22 4.06 18.24
N VAL A 69 2.49 2.80 17.95
CA VAL A 69 1.80 1.68 18.62
C VAL A 69 2.15 1.74 20.11
N THR A 70 1.14 1.84 20.95
CA THR A 70 1.34 1.92 22.41
C THR A 70 1.40 0.53 23.01
N ARG A 71 2.44 0.24 23.78
CA ARG A 71 2.60 -1.03 24.49
C ARG A 71 2.02 -0.93 25.92
N SER A 72 1.31 -1.98 26.34
CA SER A 72 0.77 -2.12 27.70
C SER A 72 0.96 -3.57 28.20
N GLU A 73 1.11 -3.75 29.49
CA GLU A 73 1.05 -5.08 30.16
C GLU A 73 -0.41 -5.47 30.48
N GLU A 74 -1.33 -4.49 30.47
CA GLU A 74 -2.74 -4.71 30.71
C GLU A 74 -3.55 -4.68 29.42
N GLN A 75 -4.61 -5.49 29.36
CA GLN A 75 -5.48 -5.53 28.18
C GLN A 75 -6.21 -4.20 28.01
N PRO A 76 -6.07 -3.53 26.86
CA PRO A 76 -6.84 -2.33 26.56
C PRO A 76 -8.34 -2.62 26.51
N THR A 77 -9.14 -1.69 27.04
CA THR A 77 -10.60 -1.77 27.03
C THR A 77 -11.19 -1.20 25.74
N GLU A 78 -10.45 -0.34 25.05
CA GLU A 78 -10.88 0.38 23.85
C GLU A 78 -9.83 0.31 22.75
N GLY A 79 -10.24 0.67 21.52
CA GLY A 79 -9.37 0.75 20.36
C GLY A 79 -9.07 -0.62 19.73
N VAL A 80 -8.15 -0.57 18.77
CA VAL A 80 -7.64 -1.76 18.06
C VAL A 80 -6.32 -2.17 18.69
N TRP A 81 -6.26 -3.37 19.22
CA TRP A 81 -5.08 -3.89 19.93
C TRP A 81 -4.82 -5.35 19.58
N TYR A 82 -3.59 -5.79 19.78
CA TYR A 82 -3.19 -7.19 19.73
C TYR A 82 -2.35 -7.58 20.95
N LYS A 83 -2.28 -8.88 21.24
CA LYS A 83 -1.47 -9.45 22.30
C LYS A 83 -0.34 -10.27 21.69
N ASP A 84 0.90 -10.00 22.12
CA ASP A 84 2.06 -10.78 21.69
C ASP A 84 2.20 -12.10 22.49
N GLN A 85 3.15 -12.95 22.11
CA GLN A 85 3.43 -14.21 22.76
C GLN A 85 3.90 -14.07 24.22
N LYS A 86 4.45 -12.90 24.58
CA LYS A 86 4.88 -12.59 25.94
C LYS A 86 3.74 -12.02 26.81
N GLY A 87 2.53 -11.98 26.27
CA GLY A 87 1.36 -11.49 26.97
C GLY A 87 1.17 -9.98 26.96
N ARG A 88 2.01 -9.24 26.23
CA ARG A 88 1.98 -7.78 26.16
C ARG A 88 0.97 -7.35 25.11
N TYR A 89 0.29 -6.24 25.36
CA TYR A 89 -0.71 -5.65 24.46
C TYR A 89 -0.13 -4.46 23.72
N TYR A 90 -0.54 -4.30 22.48
CA TYR A 90 -0.14 -3.22 21.58
C TYR A 90 -1.40 -2.62 20.98
N THR A 91 -1.58 -1.31 21.16
CA THR A 91 -2.75 -0.59 20.65
C THR A 91 -2.34 0.28 19.47
N TYR A 92 -3.06 0.15 18.35
CA TYR A 92 -2.89 1.02 17.19
C TYR A 92 -3.48 2.41 17.47
N PRO A 93 -2.86 3.49 16.96
CA PRO A 93 -3.45 4.82 17.03
C PRO A 93 -4.75 4.90 16.23
N GLU A 94 -5.68 5.76 16.64
CA GLU A 94 -7.01 5.87 16.02
C GLU A 94 -6.96 6.22 14.52
N ASN A 95 -5.95 6.98 14.10
CA ASN A 95 -5.80 7.47 12.73
C ASN A 95 -4.87 6.62 11.84
N TRP A 96 -4.56 5.39 12.25
CA TRP A 96 -3.63 4.53 11.49
C TRP A 96 -4.09 4.29 10.04
N THR A 97 -5.39 4.30 9.77
CA THR A 97 -5.93 4.18 8.40
C THR A 97 -5.71 5.42 7.55
N ASP A 98 -5.36 6.57 8.13
CA ASP A 98 -5.08 7.80 7.37
C ASP A 98 -3.69 7.75 6.73
N SER A 99 -2.79 6.95 7.29
CA SER A 99 -1.49 6.65 6.72
C SER A 99 -1.61 5.63 5.59
N PHE A 100 -0.94 5.89 4.47
CA PHE A 100 -0.88 4.93 3.37
C PHE A 100 -0.25 3.61 3.84
N TYR A 101 0.89 3.69 4.53
CA TYR A 101 1.57 2.52 5.08
C TYR A 101 0.69 1.78 6.10
N GLY A 102 0.11 2.51 7.06
CA GLY A 102 -0.74 1.89 8.09
C GLY A 102 -1.95 1.15 7.51
N ALA A 103 -2.62 1.72 6.52
CA ALA A 103 -3.75 1.07 5.86
C ALA A 103 -3.33 -0.19 5.08
N ARG A 104 -2.14 -0.16 4.46
CA ARG A 104 -1.57 -1.30 3.73
C ARG A 104 -1.18 -2.42 4.68
N ASP A 105 -0.38 -2.10 5.70
CA ASP A 105 0.08 -3.05 6.72
C ASP A 105 -1.11 -3.77 7.38
N ALA A 106 -2.15 -3.02 7.74
CA ALA A 106 -3.34 -3.61 8.32
C ALA A 106 -4.08 -4.58 7.40
N LEU A 107 -4.28 -4.20 6.13
CA LEU A 107 -4.94 -5.09 5.17
C LEU A 107 -4.08 -6.33 4.89
N SER A 108 -2.79 -6.16 4.69
CA SER A 108 -1.84 -7.25 4.47
C SER A 108 -1.84 -8.24 5.64
N ASN A 109 -1.73 -7.72 6.86
CA ASN A 109 -1.76 -8.53 8.06
C ASN A 109 -3.10 -9.27 8.23
N LEU A 110 -4.23 -8.62 7.96
CA LEU A 110 -5.53 -9.28 7.99
C LEU A 110 -5.63 -10.42 6.96
N LEU A 111 -5.12 -10.23 5.76
CA LEU A 111 -5.15 -11.24 4.70
C LEU A 111 -4.18 -12.40 4.96
N THR A 112 -3.03 -12.11 5.54
CA THR A 112 -1.97 -13.10 5.79
C THR A 112 -2.25 -13.93 7.04
N TYR A 113 -2.62 -13.26 8.13
CA TYR A 113 -2.75 -13.87 9.45
C TYR A 113 -4.20 -13.97 9.95
N GLY A 114 -5.16 -13.27 9.33
CA GLY A 114 -6.57 -13.39 9.64
C GLY A 114 -7.18 -14.66 9.04
N ASN A 115 -8.25 -15.16 9.65
CA ASN A 115 -9.02 -16.29 9.11
C ASN A 115 -9.88 -15.88 7.89
N VAL A 116 -9.32 -15.07 7.00
CA VAL A 116 -9.99 -14.60 5.78
C VAL A 116 -10.08 -15.76 4.80
N SER A 117 -11.27 -16.00 4.26
CA SER A 117 -11.50 -17.07 3.29
C SER A 117 -10.69 -16.84 2.00
N ASP A 118 -10.34 -17.93 1.32
CA ASP A 118 -9.64 -17.86 0.02
C ASP A 118 -10.47 -17.12 -1.03
N LEU A 119 -11.79 -17.18 -0.95
CA LEU A 119 -12.70 -16.43 -1.83
C LEU A 119 -12.52 -14.91 -1.63
N ASP A 120 -12.49 -14.45 -0.38
CA ASP A 120 -12.31 -13.01 -0.10
C ASP A 120 -10.88 -12.55 -0.40
N LYS A 121 -9.88 -13.39 -0.15
CA LYS A 121 -8.49 -13.12 -0.59
C LYS A 121 -8.40 -12.98 -2.12
N ALA A 122 -9.09 -13.85 -2.86
CA ALA A 122 -9.17 -13.76 -4.32
C ALA A 122 -9.91 -12.51 -4.79
N ALA A 123 -10.96 -12.09 -4.08
CA ALA A 123 -11.69 -10.85 -4.36
C ALA A 123 -10.81 -9.61 -4.18
N VAL A 124 -9.99 -9.55 -3.12
CA VAL A 124 -9.01 -8.48 -2.90
C VAL A 124 -7.98 -8.46 -4.04
N LYS A 125 -7.40 -9.62 -4.41
CA LYS A 125 -6.46 -9.71 -5.55
C LYS A 125 -7.09 -9.20 -6.85
N THR A 126 -8.33 -9.56 -7.11
CA THR A 126 -9.08 -9.11 -8.29
C THR A 126 -9.26 -7.60 -8.28
N THR A 127 -9.64 -7.03 -7.13
CA THR A 127 -9.82 -5.59 -6.97
C THR A 127 -8.51 -4.84 -7.22
N TYR A 128 -7.41 -5.31 -6.65
CA TYR A 128 -6.09 -4.71 -6.89
C TYR A 128 -5.63 -4.85 -8.35
N ALA A 129 -5.88 -5.97 -8.99
CA ALA A 129 -5.56 -6.16 -10.41
C ALA A 129 -6.35 -5.20 -11.31
N GLN A 130 -7.62 -4.94 -11.00
CA GLN A 130 -8.45 -3.95 -11.70
C GLN A 130 -7.94 -2.53 -11.44
N LEU A 131 -7.59 -2.23 -10.19
CA LEU A 131 -7.03 -0.94 -9.81
C LEU A 131 -5.70 -0.69 -10.51
N GLN A 132 -4.80 -1.69 -10.58
CA GLN A 132 -3.54 -1.57 -11.33
C GLN A 132 -3.78 -1.25 -12.82
N LYS A 133 -4.74 -1.92 -13.45
CA LYS A 133 -5.12 -1.61 -14.84
C LYS A 133 -5.61 -0.15 -14.99
N GLN A 134 -6.34 0.35 -14.00
CA GLN A 134 -6.81 1.74 -14.01
C GLN A 134 -5.63 2.72 -13.81
N ILE A 135 -4.72 2.43 -12.87
CA ILE A 135 -3.50 3.23 -12.66
C ILE A 135 -2.66 3.30 -13.94
N LEU A 136 -2.48 2.18 -14.64
CA LEU A 136 -1.77 2.15 -15.92
C LEU A 136 -2.43 3.05 -16.98
N LYS A 137 -3.77 3.05 -17.07
CA LYS A 137 -4.51 3.93 -17.98
C LYS A 137 -4.36 5.41 -17.60
N ASP A 138 -4.46 5.72 -16.30
CA ASP A 138 -4.31 7.08 -15.77
C ASP A 138 -2.88 7.58 -16.01
N PHE A 139 -1.89 6.71 -15.84
CA PHE A 139 -0.49 7.03 -16.16
C PHE A 139 -0.25 7.33 -17.63
N GLN A 140 -0.85 6.59 -18.58
CA GLN A 140 -0.73 6.92 -20.01
C GLN A 140 -1.26 8.33 -20.33
N LYS A 141 -2.38 8.72 -19.71
CA LYS A 141 -2.91 10.08 -19.82
C LYS A 141 -1.96 11.11 -19.21
N THR A 142 -1.32 10.77 -18.09
CA THR A 142 -0.34 11.61 -17.42
C THR A 142 0.88 11.82 -18.30
N LYS A 143 1.41 10.76 -18.92
CA LYS A 143 2.52 10.86 -19.89
C LYS A 143 2.23 11.87 -21.00
N ALA A 144 1.03 11.77 -21.60
CA ALA A 144 0.62 12.69 -22.64
C ALA A 144 0.56 14.16 -22.16
N LYS A 145 0.01 14.39 -20.95
CA LYS A 145 -0.07 15.73 -20.35
C LYS A 145 1.31 16.30 -20.02
N VAL A 146 2.20 15.50 -19.47
CA VAL A 146 3.56 15.91 -19.12
C VAL A 146 4.36 16.22 -20.38
N ALA A 147 4.23 15.40 -21.43
CA ALA A 147 4.89 15.62 -22.71
C ALA A 147 4.40 16.91 -23.43
N ALA A 148 3.11 17.24 -23.29
CA ALA A 148 2.50 18.42 -23.92
C ALA A 148 2.70 19.72 -23.12
N ALA A 149 3.27 19.68 -21.94
CA ALA A 149 3.45 20.86 -21.09
C ALA A 149 4.64 21.71 -21.57
N ASP A 150 4.43 23.03 -21.63
CA ASP A 150 5.34 24.00 -22.25
C ASP A 150 6.52 24.39 -21.36
N SER A 151 6.42 24.16 -20.05
CA SER A 151 7.44 24.58 -19.10
C SER A 151 7.71 23.47 -18.07
N LEU A 152 8.87 23.54 -17.41
CA LEU A 152 9.24 22.64 -16.33
C LEU A 152 8.21 22.68 -15.19
N GLU A 153 7.77 23.87 -14.80
CA GLU A 153 6.77 24.05 -13.75
C GLU A 153 5.43 23.37 -14.12
N ALA A 154 4.98 23.52 -15.37
CA ALA A 154 3.76 22.85 -15.85
C ALA A 154 3.93 21.32 -15.87
N LYS A 155 5.09 20.80 -16.28
CA LYS A 155 5.43 19.37 -16.21
C LYS A 155 5.41 18.86 -14.76
N GLN A 156 6.04 19.58 -13.84
CA GLN A 156 6.08 19.25 -12.42
C GLN A 156 4.68 19.20 -11.81
N LYS A 157 3.86 20.24 -12.07
CA LYS A 157 2.47 20.29 -11.61
C LYS A 157 1.65 19.13 -12.15
N ALA A 158 1.76 18.81 -13.44
CA ALA A 158 1.04 17.70 -14.06
C ALA A 158 1.44 16.35 -13.46
N ALA A 159 2.74 16.09 -13.30
CA ALA A 159 3.28 14.87 -12.73
C ALA A 159 2.86 14.70 -11.27
N THR A 160 3.09 15.73 -10.44
CA THR A 160 2.78 15.72 -9.00
C THR A 160 1.28 15.49 -8.75
N THR A 161 0.42 16.27 -9.42
CA THR A 161 -1.03 16.15 -9.28
C THR A 161 -1.53 14.76 -9.64
N ALA A 162 -1.04 14.20 -10.74
CA ALA A 162 -1.48 12.90 -11.21
C ALA A 162 -0.99 11.75 -10.32
N SER A 163 0.29 11.75 -9.90
CA SER A 163 0.83 10.74 -9.00
C SER A 163 0.09 10.75 -7.65
N ASN A 164 -0.16 11.93 -7.09
CA ASN A 164 -0.91 12.09 -5.85
C ASN A 164 -2.37 11.60 -5.98
N ALA A 165 -3.03 11.88 -7.11
CA ALA A 165 -4.38 11.37 -7.36
C ALA A 165 -4.42 9.84 -7.46
N MET A 166 -3.42 9.22 -8.11
CA MET A 166 -3.29 7.77 -8.20
C MET A 166 -3.01 7.14 -6.82
N SER A 167 -2.14 7.74 -6.01
CA SER A 167 -1.86 7.31 -4.63
C SER A 167 -3.11 7.36 -3.75
N ASN A 168 -3.85 8.47 -3.79
CA ASN A 168 -5.08 8.62 -3.02
C ASN A 168 -6.15 7.60 -3.45
N LYS A 169 -6.23 7.28 -4.74
CA LYS A 169 -7.13 6.25 -5.25
C LYS A 169 -6.79 4.86 -4.67
N VAL A 170 -5.50 4.50 -4.66
CA VAL A 170 -5.05 3.22 -4.08
C VAL A 170 -5.31 3.19 -2.57
N HIS A 171 -4.97 4.26 -1.85
CA HIS A 171 -5.20 4.37 -0.41
C HIS A 171 -6.68 4.23 -0.06
N THR A 172 -7.56 4.98 -0.73
CA THR A 172 -9.01 4.90 -0.50
C THR A 172 -9.55 3.48 -0.74
N ALA A 173 -9.12 2.82 -1.81
CA ALA A 173 -9.55 1.46 -2.11
C ALA A 173 -9.04 0.46 -1.05
N THR A 174 -7.80 0.61 -0.59
CA THR A 174 -7.21 -0.21 0.48
C THR A 174 -7.99 -0.09 1.79
N VAL A 175 -8.26 1.14 2.23
CA VAL A 175 -9.07 1.40 3.44
C VAL A 175 -10.47 0.81 3.32
N ALA A 176 -11.12 0.95 2.16
CA ALA A 176 -12.46 0.40 1.92
C ALA A 176 -12.47 -1.14 1.99
N MET A 177 -11.49 -1.80 1.37
CA MET A 177 -11.35 -3.26 1.45
C MET A 177 -11.09 -3.73 2.88
N PHE A 178 -10.18 -3.06 3.61
CA PHE A 178 -9.92 -3.38 5.00
C PHE A 178 -11.20 -3.27 5.85
N LYS A 179 -11.92 -2.16 5.78
CA LYS A 179 -13.17 -1.95 6.54
C LYS A 179 -14.23 -2.99 6.22
N THR A 180 -14.35 -3.40 4.95
CA THR A 180 -15.27 -4.47 4.53
C THR A 180 -14.89 -5.81 5.17
N LEU A 181 -13.62 -6.18 5.13
CA LEU A 181 -13.14 -7.42 5.74
C LEU A 181 -13.21 -7.36 7.26
N GLN A 182 -12.88 -6.23 7.87
CA GLN A 182 -12.99 -6.01 9.30
C GLN A 182 -14.43 -6.21 9.79
N THR A 183 -15.41 -5.69 9.06
CA THR A 183 -16.84 -5.90 9.37
C THR A 183 -17.24 -7.38 9.28
N LYS A 184 -16.72 -8.09 8.28
CA LYS A 184 -17.05 -9.51 8.04
C LYS A 184 -16.38 -10.46 9.02
N TYR A 185 -15.09 -10.24 9.31
CA TYR A 185 -14.26 -11.17 10.09
C TYR A 185 -14.02 -10.71 11.52
N GLY A 186 -14.24 -9.43 11.81
CA GLY A 186 -13.92 -8.79 13.07
C GLY A 186 -12.42 -8.58 13.27
N VAL A 187 -12.06 -7.59 14.09
CA VAL A 187 -10.65 -7.27 14.39
C VAL A 187 -10.00 -8.41 15.20
N ARG A 188 -10.74 -9.08 16.05
CA ARG A 188 -10.22 -10.18 16.91
C ARG A 188 -9.75 -11.40 16.10
N ALA A 189 -10.34 -11.67 14.92
CA ALA A 189 -9.93 -12.79 14.08
C ALA A 189 -8.48 -12.63 13.56
N TRP A 190 -8.07 -11.41 13.29
CA TRP A 190 -6.71 -11.08 12.86
C TRP A 190 -5.69 -11.30 13.98
N PHE A 191 -5.99 -10.86 15.20
CA PHE A 191 -5.06 -10.95 16.31
C PHE A 191 -4.86 -12.39 16.85
N GLN A 192 -5.85 -13.26 16.71
CA GLN A 192 -5.71 -14.65 17.11
C GLN A 192 -4.78 -15.47 16.22
N SER A 193 -4.67 -15.12 14.93
CA SER A 193 -3.84 -15.89 13.99
C SER A 193 -2.35 -15.55 14.08
N VAL A 194 -1.98 -14.32 14.40
CA VAL A 194 -0.58 -13.93 14.68
C VAL A 194 -0.02 -14.70 15.87
N LEU A 195 -0.86 -15.07 16.82
CA LEU A 195 -0.48 -15.86 18.00
C LEU A 195 -0.25 -17.34 17.69
N HIS A 196 -0.83 -17.88 16.62
CA HIS A 196 -0.69 -19.31 16.26
C HIS A 196 0.55 -19.64 15.41
N GLN A 197 1.17 -18.66 14.76
CA GLN A 197 2.34 -18.91 13.91
C GLN A 197 3.70 -18.74 14.60
N ALA A 198 3.69 -18.34 15.86
CA ALA A 198 4.89 -18.10 16.64
C ALA A 198 5.13 -19.19 17.72
N GLY A 199 4.49 -20.34 17.58
CA GLY A 199 4.70 -21.55 18.39
C GLY A 199 5.60 -22.56 17.70
#